data_49a9719fa11fa1c73e166a73c88c34be
#
_entry.id   49a9719fa11fa1c73e166a73c88c34be
#
_cell.length_a   1.000
_cell.length_b   1.000
_cell.length_c   1.000
_cell.angle_alpha   90.00
_cell.angle_beta   90.00
_cell.angle_gamma   90.00
#
_symmetry.space_group_name_H-M   'P 1'
#
loop_
_entity.id
_entity.type
_entity.pdbx_description
1 polymer ?
#
loop_
_entity_poly.entity_id
_entity_poly.type
_entity_poly.pdbx_seq_one_letter_code
_entity_poly.pdbx_strand_id
1 'polypeptide(L)'
;MNTSIFALKGHIIHTPTPKGFEIFENSYVVCKKDTVIGIFKDLPEQYQAIPIFDYSGKLIIPGMADIHQHAPQYGFRGLGMALDLDSNWNTWFMQYSLPEERHFNDLNYAELAYEKFTNDLLRSTTTRTCTFATIHRPATELLMQKLADKGFVAYVGKLNMDRNSIEGLQETTEESLRETRTWLENTCEKYEYVKPMITPRYIPSCTDACMEGLQALIHEFGVPTQSHLSEGLDEIEWVKQLKPEISFYGQAYDMYDMLGSVVQSVQAHCVFPTPEEFELMSRRKKLWVAHCPQSNMNANGVAAPIRRYLDAGIHVGLGTDIAGSNTLSMFRTISDTIVASKIYWNSMERKGDPFAEKTYLTVSEAFYLATKGGCSFWGKAGSFEEGSLFDAVVIDDAPLWDFNNRSLR
;
A
#
# COMPACT_ATOMS: atom_id res chain seq x y z
N MET A 1 5.12 6.63 -33.26
CA MET A 1 5.41 6.25 -31.87
C MET A 1 6.52 7.16 -31.36
N ASN A 2 6.23 8.06 -30.44
CA ASN A 2 7.24 8.99 -29.92
C ASN A 2 8.11 8.24 -28.91
N THR A 3 9.27 7.75 -29.36
CA THR A 3 10.25 7.05 -28.50
C THR A 3 11.12 8.11 -27.83
N SER A 4 10.53 8.94 -26.94
CA SER A 4 11.31 9.94 -26.24
C SER A 4 12.28 9.24 -25.27
N ILE A 5 13.57 9.38 -25.53
CA ILE A 5 14.63 9.07 -24.58
C ILE A 5 14.97 10.39 -23.90
N PHE A 6 15.15 10.37 -22.58
CA PHE A 6 15.52 11.54 -21.77
C PHE A 6 16.39 11.11 -20.59
N ALA A 7 17.02 12.05 -19.93
CA ALA A 7 17.79 11.82 -18.73
C ALA A 7 17.42 12.79 -17.60
N LEU A 8 17.48 12.33 -16.36
CA LEU A 8 17.51 13.19 -15.18
C LEU A 8 18.95 13.17 -14.63
N LYS A 9 19.47 14.36 -14.30
CA LYS A 9 20.79 14.53 -13.71
C LYS A 9 20.70 15.00 -12.27
N GLY A 10 21.38 14.33 -11.33
CA GLY A 10 21.38 14.70 -9.91
C GLY A 10 22.15 13.69 -9.05
N HIS A 11 21.90 13.74 -7.74
CA HIS A 11 22.36 12.70 -6.81
C HIS A 11 21.32 11.59 -6.76
N ILE A 12 21.61 10.46 -7.40
CA ILE A 12 20.70 9.33 -7.53
C ILE A 12 20.89 8.37 -6.37
N ILE A 13 19.80 8.04 -5.66
CA ILE A 13 19.82 7.11 -4.53
C ILE A 13 18.70 6.11 -4.70
N HIS A 14 19.01 4.81 -4.64
CA HIS A 14 18.01 3.75 -4.63
C HIS A 14 18.47 2.54 -3.81
N THR A 15 17.57 1.59 -3.57
CA THR A 15 17.83 0.32 -2.88
C THR A 15 17.42 -0.84 -3.77
N PRO A 16 18.32 -1.35 -4.66
CA PRO A 16 18.05 -2.54 -5.49
C PRO A 16 17.76 -3.78 -4.64
N THR A 17 18.36 -3.83 -3.45
CA THR A 17 18.15 -4.87 -2.45
C THR A 17 17.97 -4.24 -1.06
N PRO A 18 17.39 -4.94 -0.09
CA PRO A 18 17.27 -4.40 1.28
C PRO A 18 18.61 -4.19 2.00
N LYS A 19 19.71 -4.70 1.47
CA LYS A 19 21.00 -4.72 2.16
C LYS A 19 21.70 -3.37 2.27
N GLY A 20 21.35 -2.38 1.44
CA GLY A 20 21.99 -1.06 1.46
C GLY A 20 21.52 -0.15 0.34
N PHE A 21 21.92 1.12 0.45
CA PHE A 21 21.73 2.10 -0.61
C PHE A 21 22.81 1.99 -1.67
N GLU A 22 22.43 2.16 -2.93
CA GLU A 22 23.34 2.53 -4.00
C GLU A 22 23.22 4.04 -4.26
N ILE A 23 24.36 4.73 -4.25
CA ILE A 23 24.45 6.20 -4.35
C ILE A 23 25.33 6.57 -5.53
N PHE A 24 24.80 7.39 -6.43
CA PHE A 24 25.48 7.87 -7.62
C PHE A 24 25.47 9.40 -7.63
N GLU A 25 26.59 9.99 -7.18
CA GLU A 25 26.73 11.45 -7.13
C GLU A 25 26.85 12.07 -8.52
N ASN A 26 26.09 13.17 -8.76
CA ASN A 26 26.12 13.92 -10.02
C ASN A 26 26.10 13.00 -11.26
N SER A 27 25.16 12.09 -11.29
CA SER A 27 25.01 11.05 -12.30
C SER A 27 23.69 11.24 -13.07
N TYR A 28 23.51 10.48 -14.12
CA TYR A 28 22.37 10.53 -15.00
C TYR A 28 21.60 9.21 -14.89
N VAL A 29 20.29 9.26 -14.65
CA VAL A 29 19.39 8.15 -14.95
C VAL A 29 18.78 8.38 -16.33
N VAL A 30 19.03 7.47 -17.26
CA VAL A 30 18.54 7.54 -18.64
C VAL A 30 17.32 6.65 -18.77
N CYS A 31 16.28 7.18 -19.39
CA CYS A 31 14.98 6.52 -19.56
C CYS A 31 14.53 6.54 -21.01
N LYS A 32 13.80 5.50 -21.41
CA LYS A 32 13.13 5.42 -22.69
C LYS A 32 11.64 5.18 -22.44
N LYS A 33 10.81 6.18 -22.73
CA LYS A 33 9.40 6.22 -22.31
C LYS A 33 9.29 6.08 -20.79
N ASP A 34 8.73 4.98 -20.35
CA ASP A 34 8.44 4.60 -18.97
C ASP A 34 9.45 3.58 -18.39
N THR A 35 10.58 3.35 -19.05
CA THR A 35 11.53 2.31 -18.67
C THR A 35 12.94 2.87 -18.49
N VAL A 36 13.60 2.47 -17.40
CA VAL A 36 15.00 2.82 -17.12
C VAL A 36 15.94 2.07 -18.08
N ILE A 37 16.83 2.80 -18.75
CA ILE A 37 17.93 2.23 -19.53
C ILE A 37 19.14 1.94 -18.63
N GLY A 38 19.42 2.84 -17.66
CA GLY A 38 20.54 2.68 -16.74
C GLY A 38 20.92 3.97 -16.05
N ILE A 39 21.89 3.87 -15.13
CA ILE A 39 22.54 4.99 -14.45
C ILE A 39 23.95 5.15 -15.02
N PHE A 40 24.32 6.38 -15.36
CA PHE A 40 25.61 6.71 -15.96
C PHE A 40 26.27 7.88 -15.23
N LYS A 41 27.57 7.76 -14.93
CA LYS A 41 28.34 8.89 -14.37
C LYS A 41 28.52 10.00 -15.42
N ASP A 42 28.87 9.57 -16.64
CA ASP A 42 28.96 10.40 -17.83
C ASP A 42 28.06 9.82 -18.91
N LEU A 43 27.33 10.68 -19.62
CA LEU A 43 26.43 10.21 -20.69
C LEU A 43 27.23 9.57 -21.82
N PRO A 44 26.93 8.32 -22.19
CA PRO A 44 27.44 7.70 -23.41
C PRO A 44 27.18 8.55 -24.65
N GLU A 45 28.04 8.48 -25.66
CA GLU A 45 27.97 9.29 -26.88
C GLU A 45 26.57 9.27 -27.51
N GLN A 46 25.93 8.12 -27.53
CA GLN A 46 24.58 7.93 -28.09
C GLN A 46 23.46 8.67 -27.34
N TYR A 47 23.72 9.15 -26.10
CA TYR A 47 22.76 9.87 -25.27
C TYR A 47 23.10 11.34 -25.06
N GLN A 48 24.17 11.87 -25.65
CA GLN A 48 24.58 13.28 -25.46
C GLN A 48 23.61 14.30 -26.04
N ALA A 49 22.80 13.91 -27.04
CA ALA A 49 21.84 14.78 -27.72
C ALA A 49 20.39 14.64 -27.21
N ILE A 50 20.14 13.86 -26.14
CA ILE A 50 18.77 13.71 -25.59
C ILE A 50 18.41 14.87 -24.67
N PRO A 51 17.10 15.13 -24.42
CA PRO A 51 16.67 16.06 -23.38
C PRO A 51 17.21 15.66 -22.01
N ILE A 52 17.80 16.61 -21.29
CA ILE A 52 18.29 16.42 -19.92
C ILE A 52 17.52 17.36 -18.99
N PHE A 53 16.91 16.78 -17.97
CA PHE A 53 16.32 17.51 -16.84
C PHE A 53 17.40 17.61 -15.76
N ASP A 54 18.00 18.79 -15.63
CA ASP A 54 19.14 19.02 -14.72
C ASP A 54 18.62 19.39 -13.32
N TYR A 55 18.80 18.46 -12.39
CA TYR A 55 18.56 18.61 -10.96
C TYR A 55 19.86 18.53 -10.16
N SER A 56 20.95 19.06 -10.71
CA SER A 56 22.27 19.08 -10.04
C SER A 56 22.15 19.66 -8.63
N GLY A 57 22.71 18.99 -7.64
CA GLY A 57 22.62 19.36 -6.23
C GLY A 57 21.36 18.86 -5.51
N LYS A 58 20.41 18.23 -6.21
CA LYS A 58 19.20 17.62 -5.62
C LYS A 58 19.28 16.12 -5.59
N LEU A 59 18.48 15.52 -4.70
CA LEU A 59 18.36 14.07 -4.60
C LEU A 59 17.31 13.57 -5.59
N ILE A 60 17.60 12.46 -6.28
CA ILE A 60 16.66 11.74 -7.15
C ILE A 60 16.50 10.34 -6.57
N ILE A 61 15.28 10.03 -6.14
CA ILE A 61 14.91 8.73 -5.60
C ILE A 61 13.81 8.09 -6.44
N PRO A 62 13.65 6.75 -6.43
CA PRO A 62 12.45 6.13 -6.99
C PRO A 62 11.19 6.65 -6.31
N GLY A 63 10.10 6.75 -7.07
CA GLY A 63 8.79 6.97 -6.48
C GLY A 63 8.44 5.88 -5.46
N MET A 64 7.70 6.24 -4.42
CA MET A 64 7.32 5.31 -3.37
C MET A 64 5.94 4.70 -3.64
N ALA A 65 5.73 3.48 -3.16
CA ALA A 65 4.44 2.81 -3.19
C ALA A 65 3.78 2.83 -1.80
N ASP A 66 2.58 3.39 -1.74
CA ASP A 66 1.65 3.22 -0.63
C ASP A 66 0.68 2.10 -0.99
N ILE A 67 0.93 0.88 -0.51
CA ILE A 67 0.15 -0.29 -0.94
C ILE A 67 -1.07 -0.59 -0.05
N HIS A 68 -1.40 0.32 0.87
CA HIS A 68 -2.65 0.25 1.65
C HIS A 68 -3.03 1.62 2.21
N GLN A 69 -4.17 2.14 1.78
CA GLN A 69 -4.76 3.37 2.29
C GLN A 69 -6.27 3.42 1.99
N HIS A 70 -7.02 4.22 2.77
CA HIS A 70 -8.46 4.43 2.62
C HIS A 70 -8.75 5.86 2.18
N ALA A 71 -8.93 6.10 0.88
CA ALA A 71 -9.22 7.44 0.35
C ALA A 71 -10.44 8.12 1.00
N PRO A 72 -11.57 7.42 1.28
CA PRO A 72 -12.72 8.02 1.93
C PRO A 72 -12.47 8.48 3.37
N GLN A 73 -11.49 7.91 4.05
CA GLN A 73 -11.21 8.24 5.45
C GLN A 73 -10.28 9.46 5.62
N TYR A 74 -9.78 10.01 4.52
CA TYR A 74 -8.80 11.09 4.55
C TYR A 74 -9.30 12.33 5.31
N GLY A 75 -10.60 12.60 5.29
CA GLY A 75 -11.22 13.77 5.91
C GLY A 75 -11.07 13.85 7.44
N PHE A 76 -11.10 12.70 8.11
CA PHE A 76 -11.03 12.63 9.58
C PHE A 76 -9.69 12.10 10.15
N ARG A 77 -8.65 12.02 9.32
CA ARG A 77 -7.33 11.57 9.76
C ARG A 77 -6.86 12.27 11.03
N GLY A 78 -6.34 11.50 11.97
CA GLY A 78 -5.88 11.99 13.28
C GLY A 78 -6.96 12.05 14.37
N LEU A 79 -8.26 12.03 14.06
CA LEU A 79 -9.29 12.06 15.08
C LEU A 79 -9.30 10.81 15.97
N GLY A 80 -9.03 9.64 15.41
CA GLY A 80 -8.98 8.39 16.16
C GLY A 80 -7.81 8.27 17.14
N MET A 81 -6.77 9.08 16.96
CA MET A 81 -5.55 9.05 17.77
C MET A 81 -5.74 9.58 19.21
N ALA A 82 -6.77 10.36 19.46
CA ALA A 82 -7.04 11.02 20.74
C ALA A 82 -8.18 10.37 21.52
N LEU A 83 -8.64 9.19 21.12
CA LEU A 83 -9.70 8.49 21.85
C LEU A 83 -9.19 7.97 23.19
N ASP A 84 -10.06 8.04 24.21
CA ASP A 84 -9.79 7.51 25.53
C ASP A 84 -9.51 5.99 25.49
N LEU A 85 -8.76 5.50 26.50
CA LEU A 85 -8.36 4.09 26.61
C LEU A 85 -9.52 3.09 26.64
N ASP A 86 -10.73 3.53 26.93
CA ASP A 86 -11.94 2.71 26.85
C ASP A 86 -12.48 2.52 25.43
N SER A 87 -11.92 3.25 24.45
CA SER A 87 -12.30 3.13 23.04
C SER A 87 -11.42 2.07 22.39
N ASN A 88 -12.01 0.94 22.06
CA ASN A 88 -11.32 -0.06 21.24
C ASN A 88 -11.42 0.31 19.76
N TRP A 89 -10.66 -0.39 18.91
CA TRP A 89 -10.65 -0.23 17.45
C TRP A 89 -12.08 -0.27 16.85
N ASN A 90 -12.92 -1.19 17.32
CA ASN A 90 -14.29 -1.33 16.83
C ASN A 90 -15.15 -0.08 17.14
N THR A 91 -14.96 0.56 18.29
CA THR A 91 -15.63 1.83 18.64
C THR A 91 -15.21 2.94 17.67
N TRP A 92 -13.93 3.11 17.41
CA TRP A 92 -13.41 4.07 16.42
C TRP A 92 -13.97 3.79 15.02
N PHE A 93 -13.95 2.53 14.61
CA PHE A 93 -14.44 2.09 13.32
C PHE A 93 -15.93 2.41 13.12
N MET A 94 -16.78 2.07 14.12
CA MET A 94 -18.22 2.29 14.08
C MET A 94 -18.63 3.77 14.23
N GLN A 95 -17.85 4.57 14.96
CA GLN A 95 -18.19 5.97 15.24
C GLN A 95 -17.63 6.98 14.25
N TYR A 96 -16.51 6.68 13.60
CA TYR A 96 -15.83 7.61 12.69
C TYR A 96 -15.71 7.06 11.27
N SER A 97 -15.17 5.86 11.12
CA SER A 97 -14.83 5.31 9.80
C SER A 97 -16.08 5.03 8.96
N LEU A 98 -16.99 4.19 9.44
CA LEU A 98 -18.18 3.84 8.67
C LEU A 98 -19.13 5.04 8.44
N PRO A 99 -19.41 5.93 9.43
CA PRO A 99 -20.23 7.12 9.18
C PRO A 99 -19.62 8.05 8.12
N GLU A 100 -18.31 8.24 8.11
CA GLU A 100 -17.63 9.04 7.08
C GLU A 100 -17.76 8.41 5.70
N GLU A 101 -17.47 7.13 5.57
CA GLU A 101 -17.55 6.42 4.29
C GLU A 101 -18.97 6.42 3.69
N ARG A 102 -20.01 6.47 4.51
CA ARG A 102 -21.41 6.57 4.06
C ARG A 102 -21.69 7.87 3.29
N HIS A 103 -21.00 8.98 3.61
CA HIS A 103 -21.20 10.26 2.93
C HIS A 103 -20.81 10.21 1.44
N PHE A 104 -20.01 9.24 1.03
CA PHE A 104 -19.59 9.07 -0.37
C PHE A 104 -20.72 8.55 -1.29
N ASN A 105 -21.92 8.28 -0.76
CA ASN A 105 -23.12 8.14 -1.57
C ASN A 105 -23.52 9.47 -2.26
N ASP A 106 -23.17 10.62 -1.68
CA ASP A 106 -23.29 11.93 -2.32
C ASP A 106 -22.04 12.21 -3.18
N LEU A 107 -22.24 12.27 -4.50
CA LEU A 107 -21.15 12.53 -5.44
C LEU A 107 -20.55 13.93 -5.28
N ASN A 108 -21.29 14.93 -4.80
CA ASN A 108 -20.73 16.25 -4.55
C ASN A 108 -19.75 16.20 -3.36
N TYR A 109 -20.11 15.44 -2.33
CA TYR A 109 -19.21 15.18 -1.21
C TYR A 109 -17.96 14.43 -1.66
N ALA A 110 -18.16 13.33 -2.40
CA ALA A 110 -17.06 12.52 -2.94
C ALA A 110 -16.12 13.34 -3.83
N GLU A 111 -16.65 14.24 -4.67
CA GLU A 111 -15.88 15.14 -5.54
C GLU A 111 -14.92 16.01 -4.71
N LEU A 112 -15.43 16.68 -3.66
CA LEU A 112 -14.63 17.56 -2.80
C LEU A 112 -13.59 16.77 -1.99
N ALA A 113 -14.00 15.65 -1.40
CA ALA A 113 -13.15 14.83 -0.55
C ALA A 113 -11.99 14.19 -1.36
N TYR A 114 -12.30 13.60 -2.51
CA TYR A 114 -11.29 12.98 -3.36
C TYR A 114 -10.39 14.00 -4.06
N GLU A 115 -10.91 15.19 -4.41
CA GLU A 115 -10.05 16.27 -4.91
C GLU A 115 -9.00 16.69 -3.87
N LYS A 116 -9.44 16.85 -2.61
CA LYS A 116 -8.53 17.16 -1.50
C LYS A 116 -7.52 16.05 -1.28
N PHE A 117 -7.97 14.81 -1.20
CA PHE A 117 -7.11 13.64 -1.01
C PHE A 117 -6.05 13.53 -2.11
N THR A 118 -6.46 13.54 -3.37
CA THR A 118 -5.54 13.35 -4.50
C THR A 118 -4.58 14.52 -4.70
N ASN A 119 -4.99 15.76 -4.36
CA ASN A 119 -4.09 16.91 -4.36
C ASN A 119 -3.00 16.82 -3.27
N ASP A 120 -3.35 16.32 -2.09
CA ASP A 120 -2.38 16.15 -1.01
C ASP A 120 -1.48 14.93 -1.28
N LEU A 121 -2.02 13.87 -1.87
CA LEU A 121 -1.24 12.72 -2.31
C LEU A 121 -0.21 13.11 -3.39
N LEU A 122 -0.57 14.00 -4.33
CA LEU A 122 0.33 14.51 -5.38
C LEU A 122 1.52 15.29 -4.80
N ARG A 123 1.39 15.83 -3.59
CA ARG A 123 2.47 16.54 -2.88
C ARG A 123 3.31 15.63 -2.00
N SER A 124 3.00 14.35 -1.96
CA SER A 124 3.76 13.32 -1.23
C SER A 124 4.83 12.69 -2.14
N THR A 125 5.55 11.71 -1.62
CA THR A 125 6.50 10.92 -2.41
C THR A 125 5.87 9.69 -3.05
N THR A 126 4.56 9.48 -2.86
CA THR A 126 3.82 8.34 -3.41
C THR A 126 3.53 8.56 -4.89
N THR A 127 3.98 7.64 -5.73
CA THR A 127 3.69 7.60 -7.16
C THR A 127 2.81 6.40 -7.53
N ARG A 128 2.80 5.38 -6.68
CA ARG A 128 2.02 4.15 -6.83
C ARG A 128 1.19 3.88 -5.59
N THR A 129 -0.06 3.41 -5.78
CA THR A 129 -0.92 3.15 -4.62
C THR A 129 -1.90 2.00 -4.85
N CYS A 130 -2.16 1.22 -3.77
CA CYS A 130 -3.34 0.37 -3.65
C CYS A 130 -4.29 1.06 -2.67
N THR A 131 -5.49 1.40 -3.14
CA THR A 131 -6.39 2.29 -2.40
C THR A 131 -7.77 1.66 -2.24
N PHE A 132 -8.23 1.60 -1.01
CA PHE A 132 -9.63 1.31 -0.70
C PHE A 132 -10.48 2.54 -1.01
N ALA A 133 -11.56 2.35 -1.78
CA ALA A 133 -12.60 3.37 -2.00
C ALA A 133 -13.78 3.10 -1.08
N THR A 134 -15.00 3.07 -1.60
CA THR A 134 -16.24 2.85 -0.88
C THR A 134 -17.08 1.77 -1.56
N ILE A 135 -18.19 1.36 -0.96
CA ILE A 135 -19.18 0.47 -1.62
C ILE A 135 -19.86 1.15 -2.82
N HIS A 136 -19.92 2.48 -2.84
CA HIS A 136 -20.63 3.26 -3.85
C HIS A 136 -19.83 3.30 -5.15
N ARG A 137 -20.28 2.53 -6.16
CA ARG A 137 -19.62 2.43 -7.48
C ARG A 137 -19.34 3.78 -8.13
N PRO A 138 -20.32 4.73 -8.21
CA PRO A 138 -20.05 6.02 -8.87
C PRO A 138 -18.94 6.83 -8.19
N ALA A 139 -18.86 6.82 -6.86
CA ALA A 139 -17.79 7.49 -6.12
C ALA A 139 -16.44 6.78 -6.32
N THR A 140 -16.43 5.44 -6.43
CA THR A 140 -15.21 4.67 -6.73
C THR A 140 -14.69 4.99 -8.14
N GLU A 141 -15.56 5.06 -9.15
CA GLU A 141 -15.20 5.46 -10.52
C GLU A 141 -14.66 6.90 -10.57
N LEU A 142 -15.23 7.81 -9.76
CA LEU A 142 -14.75 9.19 -9.60
C LEU A 142 -13.33 9.24 -9.01
N LEU A 143 -13.02 8.44 -7.99
CA LEU A 143 -11.67 8.34 -7.44
C LEU A 143 -10.68 7.86 -8.49
N MET A 144 -11.03 6.83 -9.27
CA MET A 144 -10.19 6.32 -10.36
C MET A 144 -9.89 7.41 -11.40
N GLN A 145 -10.92 8.19 -11.79
CA GLN A 145 -10.75 9.31 -12.71
C GLN A 145 -9.77 10.35 -12.16
N LYS A 146 -9.92 10.78 -10.89
CA LYS A 146 -9.04 11.77 -10.27
C LYS A 146 -7.59 11.31 -10.15
N LEU A 147 -7.37 10.05 -9.81
CA LEU A 147 -6.02 9.46 -9.78
C LEU A 147 -5.41 9.42 -11.19
N ALA A 148 -6.19 9.03 -12.21
CA ALA A 148 -5.73 8.99 -13.59
C ALA A 148 -5.41 10.39 -14.13
N ASP A 149 -6.24 11.39 -13.86
CA ASP A 149 -6.03 12.78 -14.30
C ASP A 149 -4.76 13.40 -13.71
N LYS A 150 -4.36 12.94 -12.51
CA LYS A 150 -3.14 13.38 -11.83
C LYS A 150 -1.91 12.51 -12.16
N GLY A 151 -2.06 11.47 -13.00
CA GLY A 151 -0.96 10.63 -13.47
C GLY A 151 -0.47 9.57 -12.48
N PHE A 152 -1.28 9.20 -11.50
CA PHE A 152 -0.91 8.12 -10.57
C PHE A 152 -0.97 6.75 -11.24
N VAL A 153 -0.09 5.87 -10.80
CA VAL A 153 -0.20 4.42 -11.04
C VAL A 153 -0.93 3.81 -9.86
N ALA A 154 -2.14 3.32 -10.06
CA ALA A 154 -2.98 2.91 -8.94
C ALA A 154 -3.76 1.63 -9.19
N TYR A 155 -3.95 0.86 -8.12
CA TYR A 155 -5.05 -0.08 -8.00
C TYR A 155 -6.09 0.48 -7.03
N VAL A 156 -7.33 0.50 -7.45
CA VAL A 156 -8.45 1.03 -6.65
C VAL A 156 -9.44 -0.10 -6.40
N GLY A 157 -9.98 -0.18 -5.20
CA GLY A 157 -10.94 -1.20 -4.82
C GLY A 157 -12.31 -0.62 -4.47
N LYS A 158 -13.37 -1.05 -5.20
CA LYS A 158 -14.74 -0.93 -4.69
C LYS A 158 -14.88 -1.89 -3.52
N LEU A 159 -15.30 -1.37 -2.36
CA LEU A 159 -15.53 -2.21 -1.19
C LEU A 159 -16.72 -3.14 -1.39
N ASN A 160 -16.62 -4.33 -0.80
CA ASN A 160 -17.71 -5.28 -0.67
C ASN A 160 -18.01 -5.50 0.81
N MET A 161 -19.26 -5.20 1.20
CA MET A 161 -19.76 -5.37 2.56
C MET A 161 -21.26 -5.72 2.49
N ASP A 162 -21.60 -7.00 2.65
CA ASP A 162 -22.98 -7.48 2.63
C ASP A 162 -23.48 -7.94 4.00
N ARG A 163 -22.66 -7.76 5.06
CA ARG A 163 -23.05 -7.98 6.46
C ARG A 163 -22.23 -7.12 7.42
N ASN A 164 -22.70 -7.02 8.67
CA ASN A 164 -22.00 -6.41 9.81
C ASN A 164 -21.50 -4.98 9.54
N SER A 165 -22.31 -4.18 8.84
CA SER A 165 -22.06 -2.77 8.59
C SER A 165 -23.22 -1.90 9.09
N ILE A 166 -23.14 -0.59 8.89
CA ILE A 166 -24.19 0.36 9.28
C ILE A 166 -25.21 0.56 8.16
N GLU A 167 -26.38 1.08 8.49
CA GLU A 167 -27.39 1.48 7.51
C GLU A 167 -26.82 2.49 6.50
N GLY A 168 -27.07 2.25 5.22
CA GLY A 168 -26.57 3.06 4.10
C GLY A 168 -25.12 2.76 3.72
N LEU A 169 -24.46 1.81 4.38
CA LEU A 169 -23.13 1.31 4.01
C LEU A 169 -23.07 -0.22 3.99
N GLN A 170 -24.19 -0.88 3.83
CA GLN A 170 -24.29 -2.32 3.64
C GLN A 170 -25.10 -2.61 2.36
N GLU A 171 -24.56 -3.46 1.50
CA GLU A 171 -25.23 -3.95 0.30
C GLU A 171 -25.93 -5.29 0.59
N THR A 172 -26.87 -5.72 -0.25
CA THR A 172 -27.18 -7.16 -0.34
C THR A 172 -26.07 -7.87 -1.11
N THR A 173 -25.97 -9.17 -0.99
CA THR A 173 -24.99 -9.98 -1.75
C THR A 173 -25.14 -9.73 -3.27
N GLU A 174 -26.39 -9.77 -3.76
CA GLU A 174 -26.70 -9.57 -5.18
C GLU A 174 -26.30 -8.15 -5.65
N GLU A 175 -26.57 -7.12 -4.85
CA GLU A 175 -26.15 -5.75 -5.16
C GLU A 175 -24.63 -5.64 -5.21
N SER A 176 -23.95 -6.13 -4.18
CA SER A 176 -22.49 -6.06 -4.09
C SER A 176 -21.82 -6.71 -5.30
N LEU A 177 -22.26 -7.89 -5.70
CA LEU A 177 -21.71 -8.60 -6.85
C LEU A 177 -22.07 -7.92 -8.20
N ARG A 178 -23.32 -7.47 -8.37
CA ARG A 178 -23.77 -6.77 -9.58
C ARG A 178 -22.99 -5.45 -9.76
N GLU A 179 -22.89 -4.63 -8.72
CA GLU A 179 -22.18 -3.35 -8.78
C GLU A 179 -20.68 -3.55 -8.99
N THR A 180 -20.09 -4.59 -8.40
CA THR A 180 -18.69 -4.93 -8.60
C THR A 180 -18.44 -5.38 -10.04
N ARG A 181 -19.30 -6.25 -10.60
CA ARG A 181 -19.20 -6.65 -12.02
C ARG A 181 -19.28 -5.45 -12.94
N THR A 182 -20.31 -4.61 -12.79
CA THR A 182 -20.51 -3.41 -13.62
C THR A 182 -19.31 -2.47 -13.52
N TRP A 183 -18.76 -2.29 -12.33
CA TRP A 183 -17.56 -1.49 -12.14
C TRP A 183 -16.33 -2.07 -12.85
N LEU A 184 -16.09 -3.38 -12.76
CA LEU A 184 -15.01 -4.05 -13.48
C LEU A 184 -15.15 -3.89 -14.99
N GLU A 185 -16.35 -4.14 -15.56
CA GLU A 185 -16.67 -3.95 -16.99
C GLU A 185 -16.37 -2.52 -17.45
N ASN A 186 -16.70 -1.52 -16.61
CA ASN A 186 -16.51 -0.11 -16.93
C ASN A 186 -15.05 0.34 -16.81
N THR A 187 -14.21 -0.31 -16.02
CA THR A 187 -12.93 0.28 -15.58
C THR A 187 -11.68 -0.53 -15.92
N CYS A 188 -11.78 -1.83 -16.17
CA CYS A 188 -10.60 -2.68 -16.45
C CYS A 188 -9.72 -2.12 -17.59
N GLU A 189 -10.35 -1.65 -18.66
CA GLU A 189 -9.64 -1.14 -19.85
C GLU A 189 -9.71 0.39 -20.01
N LYS A 190 -10.36 1.10 -19.06
CA LYS A 190 -10.63 2.54 -19.19
C LYS A 190 -9.38 3.40 -19.06
N TYR A 191 -8.48 3.06 -18.16
CA TYR A 191 -7.27 3.83 -17.87
C TYR A 191 -6.02 2.98 -18.11
N GLU A 192 -4.93 3.63 -18.51
CA GLU A 192 -3.65 2.95 -18.75
C GLU A 192 -3.00 2.50 -17.43
N TYR A 193 -2.97 3.38 -16.42
CA TYR A 193 -2.23 3.18 -15.16
C TYR A 193 -3.11 3.06 -13.91
N VAL A 194 -4.41 3.27 -14.02
CA VAL A 194 -5.34 3.10 -12.89
C VAL A 194 -6.26 1.91 -13.17
N LYS A 195 -6.14 0.88 -12.36
CA LYS A 195 -6.81 -0.41 -12.57
C LYS A 195 -7.68 -0.79 -11.37
N PRO A 196 -8.74 -1.57 -11.59
CA PRO A 196 -9.57 -2.10 -10.52
C PRO A 196 -8.89 -3.25 -9.76
N MET A 197 -9.30 -3.45 -8.50
CA MET A 197 -8.82 -4.47 -7.59
C MET A 197 -9.97 -4.95 -6.70
N ILE A 198 -10.30 -6.24 -6.70
CA ILE A 198 -11.39 -6.78 -5.88
C ILE A 198 -11.06 -6.62 -4.40
N THR A 199 -12.03 -6.08 -3.63
CA THR A 199 -11.77 -5.61 -2.29
C THR A 199 -12.91 -5.98 -1.32
N PRO A 200 -13.03 -7.26 -0.89
CA PRO A 200 -13.77 -7.55 0.33
C PRO A 200 -13.10 -6.77 1.47
N ARG A 201 -13.86 -5.97 2.23
CA ARG A 201 -13.24 -5.13 3.26
C ARG A 201 -12.41 -5.98 4.23
N TYR A 202 -13.05 -7.00 4.79
CA TYR A 202 -12.45 -8.04 5.62
C TYR A 202 -13.48 -9.19 5.78
N ILE A 203 -13.09 -10.34 6.27
CA ILE A 203 -13.98 -11.51 6.38
C ILE A 203 -15.26 -11.21 7.20
N PRO A 204 -15.23 -10.48 8.33
CA PRO A 204 -16.45 -10.18 9.06
C PRO A 204 -17.51 -9.39 8.29
N SER A 205 -17.13 -8.62 7.27
CA SER A 205 -18.07 -7.81 6.48
C SER A 205 -18.62 -8.51 5.23
N CYS A 206 -18.16 -9.72 4.92
CA CYS A 206 -18.58 -10.46 3.73
C CYS A 206 -19.15 -11.83 4.09
N THR A 207 -20.31 -12.17 3.54
CA THR A 207 -20.87 -13.53 3.64
C THR A 207 -20.09 -14.49 2.74
N ASP A 208 -20.23 -15.79 2.98
CA ASP A 208 -19.63 -16.81 2.12
C ASP A 208 -20.13 -16.68 0.67
N ALA A 209 -21.42 -16.41 0.49
CA ALA A 209 -22.01 -16.18 -0.82
C ALA A 209 -21.39 -14.97 -1.56
N CYS A 210 -21.10 -13.87 -0.83
CA CYS A 210 -20.37 -12.73 -1.39
C CYS A 210 -18.95 -13.14 -1.79
N MET A 211 -18.22 -13.84 -0.91
CA MET A 211 -16.84 -14.27 -1.17
C MET A 211 -16.74 -15.24 -2.35
N GLU A 212 -17.68 -16.20 -2.49
CA GLU A 212 -17.80 -17.10 -3.66
C GLU A 212 -18.06 -16.34 -4.95
N GLY A 213 -18.98 -15.35 -4.90
CA GLY A 213 -19.25 -14.49 -6.05
C GLY A 213 -18.06 -13.64 -6.46
N LEU A 214 -17.31 -13.10 -5.49
CA LEU A 214 -16.08 -12.35 -5.75
C LEU A 214 -14.97 -13.25 -6.31
N GLN A 215 -14.84 -14.49 -5.82
CA GLN A 215 -13.94 -15.49 -6.41
C GLN A 215 -14.27 -15.73 -7.89
N ALA A 216 -15.54 -15.87 -8.24
CA ALA A 216 -15.95 -16.02 -9.63
C ALA A 216 -15.55 -14.82 -10.50
N LEU A 217 -15.68 -13.59 -9.97
CA LEU A 217 -15.23 -12.37 -10.65
C LEU A 217 -13.70 -12.31 -10.80
N ILE A 218 -12.94 -12.76 -9.81
CA ILE A 218 -11.48 -12.88 -9.89
C ILE A 218 -11.09 -13.80 -11.06
N HIS A 219 -11.72 -14.95 -11.16
CA HIS A 219 -11.43 -15.90 -12.25
C HIS A 219 -11.83 -15.38 -13.63
N GLU A 220 -12.92 -14.62 -13.70
CA GLU A 220 -13.41 -14.06 -14.96
C GLU A 220 -12.57 -12.88 -15.46
N PHE A 221 -12.22 -11.93 -14.57
CA PHE A 221 -11.54 -10.68 -14.95
C PHE A 221 -10.01 -10.72 -14.75
N GLY A 222 -9.50 -11.68 -13.99
CA GLY A 222 -8.05 -11.80 -13.73
C GLY A 222 -7.46 -10.65 -12.93
N VAL A 223 -8.29 -9.87 -12.19
CA VAL A 223 -7.85 -8.71 -11.43
C VAL A 223 -7.28 -9.10 -10.06
N PRO A 224 -6.32 -8.31 -9.51
CA PRO A 224 -5.77 -8.55 -8.19
C PRO A 224 -6.79 -8.32 -7.07
N THR A 225 -6.40 -8.70 -5.84
CA THR A 225 -7.24 -8.55 -4.64
C THR A 225 -6.51 -7.80 -3.54
N GLN A 226 -7.27 -7.16 -2.65
CA GLN A 226 -6.79 -6.61 -1.38
C GLN A 226 -7.80 -6.80 -0.27
N SER A 227 -7.31 -6.90 0.97
CA SER A 227 -8.15 -6.96 2.17
C SER A 227 -7.31 -6.70 3.43
N HIS A 228 -7.93 -6.86 4.63
CA HIS A 228 -7.27 -6.80 5.93
C HIS A 228 -7.11 -8.22 6.48
N LEU A 229 -5.97 -8.51 7.09
CA LEU A 229 -5.67 -9.84 7.63
C LEU A 229 -4.99 -9.75 8.99
N SER A 230 -5.58 -10.40 9.99
CA SER A 230 -5.00 -10.60 11.32
C SER A 230 -4.47 -9.31 11.95
N GLU A 231 -5.26 -8.22 11.85
CA GLU A 231 -4.91 -6.90 12.38
C GLU A 231 -5.01 -6.85 13.89
N GLY A 232 -6.12 -7.37 14.46
CA GLY A 232 -6.43 -7.37 15.87
C GLY A 232 -6.84 -8.73 16.40
N LEU A 233 -6.61 -8.98 17.69
CA LEU A 233 -7.02 -10.24 18.35
C LEU A 233 -8.53 -10.39 18.38
N ASP A 234 -9.26 -9.30 18.61
CA ASP A 234 -10.73 -9.30 18.62
C ASP A 234 -11.30 -9.63 17.24
N GLU A 235 -10.68 -9.11 16.18
CA GLU A 235 -11.03 -9.44 14.80
C GLU A 235 -10.81 -10.92 14.50
N ILE A 236 -9.66 -11.46 14.88
CA ILE A 236 -9.33 -12.88 14.70
C ILE A 236 -10.34 -13.79 15.42
N GLU A 237 -10.70 -13.44 16.65
CA GLU A 237 -11.71 -14.19 17.40
C GLU A 237 -13.09 -14.09 16.75
N TRP A 238 -13.45 -12.92 16.23
CA TRP A 238 -14.71 -12.75 15.49
C TRP A 238 -14.74 -13.59 14.21
N VAL A 239 -13.65 -13.62 13.44
CA VAL A 239 -13.55 -14.48 12.25
C VAL A 239 -13.70 -15.95 12.63
N LYS A 240 -13.09 -16.41 13.71
CA LYS A 240 -13.22 -17.78 14.21
C LYS A 240 -14.65 -18.14 14.60
N GLN A 241 -15.40 -17.18 15.19
CA GLN A 241 -16.82 -17.38 15.49
C GLN A 241 -17.68 -17.47 14.23
N LEU A 242 -17.36 -16.69 13.20
CA LEU A 242 -18.09 -16.69 11.92
C LEU A 242 -17.75 -17.88 11.04
N LYS A 243 -16.54 -18.43 11.16
CA LYS A 243 -15.98 -19.52 10.37
C LYS A 243 -15.30 -20.56 11.27
N PRO A 244 -16.09 -21.34 12.05
CA PRO A 244 -15.52 -22.31 13.00
C PRO A 244 -14.77 -23.47 12.33
N GLU A 245 -14.94 -23.66 11.03
CA GLU A 245 -14.29 -24.70 10.23
C GLU A 245 -12.83 -24.39 9.89
N ILE A 246 -12.38 -23.13 9.98
CA ILE A 246 -11.00 -22.76 9.66
C ILE A 246 -10.10 -22.85 10.90
N SER A 247 -8.81 -23.11 10.67
CA SER A 247 -7.80 -23.21 11.73
C SER A 247 -7.14 -21.88 12.05
N PHE A 248 -7.06 -20.96 11.07
CA PHE A 248 -6.47 -19.61 11.19
C PHE A 248 -7.08 -18.67 10.15
N TYR A 249 -6.98 -17.37 10.40
CA TYR A 249 -7.71 -16.35 9.63
C TYR A 249 -7.40 -16.38 8.12
N GLY A 250 -6.12 -16.43 7.73
CA GLY A 250 -5.72 -16.43 6.32
C GLY A 250 -6.30 -17.59 5.50
N GLN A 251 -6.69 -18.69 6.15
CA GLN A 251 -7.37 -19.79 5.48
C GLN A 251 -8.72 -19.35 4.90
N ALA A 252 -9.41 -18.40 5.55
CA ALA A 252 -10.67 -17.85 5.04
C ALA A 252 -10.50 -17.11 3.70
N TYR A 253 -9.37 -16.48 3.46
CA TYR A 253 -9.06 -15.88 2.15
C TYR A 253 -8.55 -16.89 1.14
N ASP A 254 -7.75 -17.85 1.61
CA ASP A 254 -7.19 -18.89 0.73
C ASP A 254 -8.26 -19.78 0.08
N MET A 255 -9.35 -20.03 0.79
CA MET A 255 -10.53 -20.78 0.28
C MET A 255 -11.16 -20.12 -0.96
N TYR A 256 -11.03 -18.79 -1.09
CA TYR A 256 -11.59 -18.00 -2.20
C TYR A 256 -10.54 -17.43 -3.15
N ASP A 257 -9.34 -18.00 -3.17
CA ASP A 257 -8.22 -17.58 -4.03
C ASP A 257 -7.72 -16.14 -3.81
N MET A 258 -8.00 -15.56 -2.64
CA MET A 258 -7.68 -14.18 -2.29
C MET A 258 -6.42 -14.03 -1.42
N LEU A 259 -5.61 -15.09 -1.29
CA LEU A 259 -4.33 -15.05 -0.55
C LEU A 259 -3.11 -15.23 -1.47
N GLY A 260 -3.18 -14.77 -2.72
CA GLY A 260 -2.05 -14.85 -3.65
C GLY A 260 -1.79 -16.24 -4.23
N SER A 261 -2.82 -17.09 -4.33
CA SER A 261 -2.78 -18.41 -5.00
C SER A 261 -2.92 -18.27 -6.51
N VAL A 262 -3.91 -17.54 -6.98
CA VAL A 262 -4.28 -17.40 -8.40
C VAL A 262 -3.86 -16.04 -8.94
N VAL A 263 -4.30 -14.96 -8.32
CA VAL A 263 -3.98 -13.58 -8.67
C VAL A 263 -3.08 -12.94 -7.61
N GLN A 264 -2.52 -11.77 -7.91
CA GLN A 264 -1.81 -10.97 -6.92
C GLN A 264 -2.77 -10.52 -5.83
N SER A 265 -2.30 -10.52 -4.59
CA SER A 265 -3.07 -10.10 -3.42
C SER A 265 -2.24 -9.21 -2.51
N VAL A 266 -2.85 -8.14 -2.00
CA VAL A 266 -2.32 -7.34 -0.91
C VAL A 266 -3.14 -7.62 0.34
N GLN A 267 -2.48 -8.07 1.40
CA GLN A 267 -3.10 -8.25 2.71
C GLN A 267 -2.51 -7.23 3.70
N ALA A 268 -3.36 -6.36 4.21
CA ALA A 268 -2.93 -5.31 5.13
C ALA A 268 -2.73 -5.88 6.54
N HIS A 269 -1.83 -5.25 7.27
CA HIS A 269 -1.47 -5.47 8.67
C HIS A 269 -0.70 -6.77 8.95
N CYS A 270 -1.34 -7.92 8.89
CA CYS A 270 -0.72 -9.23 9.20
C CYS A 270 0.07 -9.20 10.52
N VAL A 271 -0.55 -8.67 11.60
CA VAL A 271 0.13 -8.40 12.89
C VAL A 271 0.29 -9.67 13.71
N PHE A 272 -0.73 -10.53 13.71
CA PHE A 272 -0.81 -11.70 14.58
C PHE A 272 -0.90 -13.03 13.80
N PRO A 273 0.07 -13.35 12.93
CA PRO A 273 0.02 -14.61 12.20
C PRO A 273 0.23 -15.79 13.16
N THR A 274 -0.60 -16.84 13.03
CA THR A 274 -0.24 -18.12 13.62
C THR A 274 0.95 -18.76 12.89
N PRO A 275 1.65 -19.75 13.45
CA PRO A 275 2.70 -20.46 12.74
C PRO A 275 2.24 -21.04 11.40
N GLU A 276 1.02 -21.60 11.35
CA GLU A 276 0.42 -22.20 10.16
C GLU A 276 0.06 -21.13 9.12
N GLU A 277 -0.47 -19.97 9.56
CA GLU A 277 -0.74 -18.83 8.69
C GLU A 277 0.54 -18.29 8.07
N PHE A 278 1.58 -18.10 8.89
CA PHE A 278 2.90 -17.69 8.41
C PHE A 278 3.48 -18.68 7.39
N GLU A 279 3.37 -19.97 7.63
CA GLU A 279 3.82 -21.00 6.71
C GLU A 279 3.04 -20.93 5.38
N LEU A 280 1.73 -20.77 5.42
CA LEU A 280 0.90 -20.59 4.23
C LEU A 280 1.32 -19.35 3.44
N MET A 281 1.45 -18.21 4.11
CA MET A 281 1.88 -16.95 3.50
C MET A 281 3.25 -17.07 2.82
N SER A 282 4.21 -17.75 3.43
CA SER A 282 5.57 -17.93 2.87
C SER A 282 5.59 -18.73 1.55
N ARG A 283 4.58 -19.55 1.31
CA ARG A 283 4.43 -20.31 0.07
C ARG A 283 3.72 -19.52 -1.04
N ARG A 284 3.07 -18.41 -0.73
CA ARG A 284 2.28 -17.60 -1.66
C ARG A 284 3.14 -16.58 -2.37
N LYS A 285 3.55 -16.86 -3.61
CA LYS A 285 4.46 -15.98 -4.40
C LYS A 285 3.78 -14.74 -4.98
N LYS A 286 2.47 -14.68 -4.94
CA LYS A 286 1.66 -13.54 -5.41
C LYS A 286 1.00 -12.79 -4.23
N LEU A 287 1.52 -12.96 -3.00
CA LEU A 287 1.05 -12.28 -1.80
C LEU A 287 2.03 -11.15 -1.44
N TRP A 288 1.48 -9.97 -1.19
CA TRP A 288 2.16 -8.82 -0.59
C TRP A 288 1.54 -8.49 0.76
N VAL A 289 2.35 -8.35 1.77
CA VAL A 289 1.95 -7.80 3.08
C VAL A 289 2.11 -6.29 3.04
N ALA A 290 1.03 -5.55 3.30
CA ALA A 290 1.09 -4.11 3.52
C ALA A 290 1.35 -3.83 5.00
N HIS A 291 2.58 -3.42 5.32
CA HIS A 291 2.92 -3.03 6.69
C HIS A 291 2.46 -1.61 6.98
N CYS A 292 1.55 -1.48 7.93
CA CYS A 292 0.93 -0.23 8.35
C CYS A 292 1.36 0.13 9.79
N PRO A 293 2.62 0.59 10.00
CA PRO A 293 3.21 0.67 11.34
C PRO A 293 2.44 1.60 12.27
N GLN A 294 1.99 2.76 11.77
CA GLN A 294 1.33 3.75 12.61
C GLN A 294 -0.05 3.28 13.06
N SER A 295 -0.86 2.75 12.15
CA SER A 295 -2.20 2.26 12.50
C SER A 295 -2.14 1.05 13.42
N ASN A 296 -1.24 0.10 13.19
CA ASN A 296 -1.04 -1.05 14.08
C ASN A 296 -0.72 -0.61 15.52
N MET A 297 0.15 0.40 15.67
CA MET A 297 0.48 0.96 16.99
C MET A 297 -0.68 1.75 17.60
N ASN A 298 -1.45 2.48 16.78
CA ASN A 298 -2.57 3.27 17.25
C ASN A 298 -3.77 2.41 17.64
N ALA A 299 -4.11 1.42 16.82
CA ALA A 299 -5.29 0.59 17.05
C ALA A 299 -5.08 -0.45 18.16
N ASN A 300 -3.91 -1.10 18.19
CA ASN A 300 -3.67 -2.28 19.02
C ASN A 300 -2.42 -2.17 19.92
N GLY A 301 -1.66 -1.07 19.84
CA GLY A 301 -0.42 -0.90 20.62
C GLY A 301 0.68 -1.90 20.27
N VAL A 302 0.69 -2.44 19.06
CA VAL A 302 1.54 -3.55 18.63
C VAL A 302 2.23 -3.27 17.31
N ALA A 303 3.20 -4.14 16.97
CA ALA A 303 3.91 -4.10 15.70
C ALA A 303 3.92 -5.48 15.04
N ALA A 304 3.86 -5.50 13.71
CA ALA A 304 3.89 -6.74 12.92
C ALA A 304 5.32 -7.32 12.82
N PRO A 305 5.48 -8.64 12.61
CA PRO A 305 6.77 -9.36 12.56
C PRO A 305 7.47 -9.20 11.19
N ILE A 306 7.74 -7.97 10.77
CA ILE A 306 8.20 -7.65 9.41
C ILE A 306 9.58 -8.25 9.09
N ARG A 307 10.49 -8.30 10.05
CA ARG A 307 11.78 -8.98 9.88
C ARG A 307 11.58 -10.44 9.47
N ARG A 308 10.68 -11.16 10.14
CA ARG A 308 10.38 -12.56 9.84
C ARG A 308 9.80 -12.72 8.43
N TYR A 309 8.94 -11.80 8.01
CA TYR A 309 8.38 -11.81 6.64
C TYR A 309 9.46 -11.63 5.59
N LEU A 310 10.37 -10.65 5.79
CA LEU A 310 11.50 -10.43 4.89
C LEU A 310 12.45 -11.63 4.82
N ASP A 311 12.82 -12.20 5.98
CA ASP A 311 13.74 -13.33 6.06
C ASP A 311 13.13 -14.60 5.42
N ALA A 312 11.79 -14.74 5.44
CA ALA A 312 11.07 -15.82 4.76
C ALA A 312 10.84 -15.57 3.27
N GLY A 313 11.24 -14.41 2.74
CA GLY A 313 11.05 -14.05 1.34
C GLY A 313 9.60 -13.72 0.97
N ILE A 314 8.75 -13.37 1.95
CA ILE A 314 7.41 -12.84 1.72
C ILE A 314 7.57 -11.41 1.18
N HIS A 315 6.80 -11.05 0.14
CA HIS A 315 6.80 -9.68 -0.34
C HIS A 315 6.17 -8.75 0.68
N VAL A 316 6.86 -7.67 1.02
CA VAL A 316 6.39 -6.64 1.94
C VAL A 316 6.54 -5.27 1.30
N GLY A 317 5.51 -4.46 1.41
CA GLY A 317 5.54 -3.03 1.13
C GLY A 317 4.99 -2.25 2.31
N LEU A 318 5.08 -0.93 2.26
CA LEU A 318 4.52 -0.06 3.29
C LEU A 318 3.13 0.45 2.90
N GLY A 319 2.26 0.59 3.88
CA GLY A 319 0.97 1.25 3.77
C GLY A 319 0.85 2.39 4.78
N THR A 320 0.30 3.53 4.38
CA THR A 320 -0.01 4.60 5.33
C THR A 320 -1.22 4.24 6.18
N ASP A 321 -2.14 3.50 5.59
CA ASP A 321 -3.43 3.17 6.21
C ASP A 321 -4.13 4.41 6.78
N ILE A 322 -4.27 5.43 5.93
CA ILE A 322 -5.03 6.62 6.32
C ILE A 322 -6.53 6.27 6.35
N ALA A 323 -7.31 6.53 7.44
CA ALA A 323 -6.95 7.33 8.62
C ALA A 323 -6.67 6.55 9.91
N GLY A 324 -6.32 5.25 9.85
CA GLY A 324 -5.71 4.57 10.98
C GLY A 324 -4.35 5.20 11.33
N SER A 325 -3.73 5.88 10.35
CA SER A 325 -2.64 6.83 10.52
C SER A 325 -3.11 8.28 10.32
N ASN A 326 -2.21 9.25 10.58
CA ASN A 326 -2.51 10.67 10.46
C ASN A 326 -1.81 11.37 9.28
N THR A 327 -1.10 10.65 8.42
CA THR A 327 -0.25 11.24 7.39
C THR A 327 -0.17 10.39 6.11
N LEU A 328 -0.05 11.06 4.97
CA LEU A 328 0.31 10.45 3.67
C LEU A 328 1.84 10.38 3.44
N SER A 329 2.64 10.74 4.45
CA SER A 329 4.09 10.80 4.30
C SER A 329 4.74 9.43 4.38
N MET A 330 5.20 8.90 3.26
CA MET A 330 5.97 7.65 3.22
C MET A 330 7.30 7.76 4.00
N PHE A 331 7.93 8.93 4.08
CA PHE A 331 9.10 9.12 4.97
C PHE A 331 8.75 8.94 6.44
N ARG A 332 7.56 9.41 6.85
CA ARG A 332 7.07 9.15 8.20
C ARG A 332 6.80 7.66 8.40
N THR A 333 6.16 6.99 7.44
CA THR A 333 5.90 5.55 7.48
C THR A 333 7.20 4.74 7.55
N ILE A 334 8.27 5.14 6.83
CA ILE A 334 9.62 4.56 6.95
C ILE A 334 10.14 4.68 8.38
N SER A 335 10.07 5.89 8.97
CA SER A 335 10.50 6.12 10.34
C SER A 335 9.73 5.27 11.35
N ASP A 336 8.41 5.25 11.22
CA ASP A 336 7.53 4.48 12.09
C ASP A 336 7.75 2.96 11.94
N THR A 337 8.06 2.48 10.72
CA THR A 337 8.47 1.08 10.45
C THR A 337 9.71 0.68 11.27
N ILE A 338 10.73 1.55 11.31
CA ILE A 338 11.96 1.28 12.08
C ILE A 338 11.64 1.27 13.58
N VAL A 339 10.83 2.22 14.05
CA VAL A 339 10.42 2.29 15.46
C VAL A 339 9.60 1.06 15.86
N ALA A 340 8.60 0.70 15.07
CA ALA A 340 7.77 -0.48 15.28
C ALA A 340 8.60 -1.77 15.32
N SER A 341 9.56 -1.91 14.39
CA SER A 341 10.48 -3.05 14.39
C SER A 341 11.34 -3.14 15.64
N LYS A 342 11.83 -2.01 16.18
CA LYS A 342 12.57 -1.97 17.46
C LYS A 342 11.69 -2.37 18.65
N ILE A 343 10.44 -1.90 18.67
CA ILE A 343 9.47 -2.25 19.72
C ILE A 343 9.18 -3.76 19.68
N TYR A 344 8.92 -4.31 18.50
CA TYR A 344 8.68 -5.73 18.31
C TYR A 344 9.88 -6.56 18.76
N TRP A 345 11.07 -6.28 18.26
CA TRP A 345 12.32 -6.95 18.61
C TRP A 345 12.56 -6.96 20.12
N ASN A 346 12.47 -5.80 20.77
CA ASN A 346 12.69 -5.69 22.22
C ASN A 346 11.63 -6.46 23.03
N SER A 347 10.37 -6.51 22.57
CA SER A 347 9.32 -7.28 23.24
C SER A 347 9.56 -8.78 23.13
N MET A 348 9.98 -9.28 21.98
CA MET A 348 10.25 -10.69 21.74
C MET A 348 11.54 -11.14 22.45
N GLU A 349 12.60 -10.34 22.39
CA GLU A 349 13.85 -10.57 23.10
C GLU A 349 13.62 -10.73 24.62
N ARG A 350 12.82 -9.82 25.22
CA ARG A 350 12.48 -9.88 26.66
C ARG A 350 11.68 -11.11 27.03
N LYS A 351 10.88 -11.67 26.14
CA LYS A 351 10.12 -12.90 26.36
C LYS A 351 10.98 -14.15 26.24
N GLY A 352 12.24 -14.01 25.77
CA GLY A 352 13.09 -15.15 25.47
C GLY A 352 12.51 -16.04 24.35
N ASP A 353 11.78 -15.44 23.42
CA ASP A 353 11.15 -16.16 22.32
C ASP A 353 12.23 -16.76 21.41
N PRO A 354 12.25 -18.08 21.17
CA PRO A 354 13.24 -18.73 20.30
C PRO A 354 13.12 -18.29 18.84
N PHE A 355 12.00 -17.66 18.47
CA PHE A 355 11.78 -17.03 17.17
C PHE A 355 12.00 -15.51 17.19
N ALA A 356 12.56 -14.98 18.31
CA ALA A 356 12.93 -13.57 18.38
C ALA A 356 13.78 -13.20 17.18
N GLU A 357 13.45 -12.08 16.59
CA GLU A 357 14.15 -11.57 15.41
C GLU A 357 15.61 -11.29 15.77
N LYS A 358 16.52 -11.60 14.85
CA LYS A 358 17.95 -11.40 15.08
C LYS A 358 18.31 -9.92 15.25
N THR A 359 17.53 -9.03 14.62
CA THR A 359 17.69 -7.59 14.69
C THR A 359 16.45 -6.85 14.18
N TYR A 360 16.35 -5.57 14.51
CA TYR A 360 15.32 -4.70 13.93
C TYR A 360 15.71 -4.22 12.53
N LEU A 361 14.75 -3.59 11.83
CA LEU A 361 14.95 -3.10 10.47
C LEU A 361 15.90 -1.88 10.42
N THR A 362 16.74 -1.85 9.41
CA THR A 362 17.61 -0.71 9.08
C THR A 362 16.87 0.32 8.23
N VAL A 363 17.47 1.52 8.08
CA VAL A 363 16.92 2.57 7.21
C VAL A 363 16.83 2.10 5.76
N SER A 364 17.86 1.40 5.25
CA SER A 364 17.86 0.89 3.87
C SER A 364 16.79 -0.16 3.63
N GLU A 365 16.52 -1.03 4.60
CA GLU A 365 15.45 -2.01 4.53
C GLU A 365 14.08 -1.33 4.52
N ALA A 366 13.83 -0.38 5.42
CA ALA A 366 12.56 0.35 5.44
C ALA A 366 12.35 1.20 4.17
N PHE A 367 13.40 1.80 3.64
CA PHE A 367 13.35 2.52 2.36
C PHE A 367 13.09 1.55 1.19
N TYR A 368 13.71 0.37 1.19
CA TYR A 368 13.43 -0.70 0.23
C TYR A 368 11.95 -1.10 0.25
N LEU A 369 11.34 -1.25 1.44
CA LEU A 369 9.92 -1.58 1.57
C LEU A 369 9.02 -0.49 0.98
N ALA A 370 9.39 0.79 1.15
CA ALA A 370 8.65 1.92 0.60
C ALA A 370 8.80 2.07 -0.93
N THR A 371 9.91 1.59 -1.48
CA THR A 371 10.25 1.69 -2.91
C THR A 371 10.10 0.33 -3.60
N LYS A 372 11.19 -0.38 -3.89
CA LYS A 372 11.18 -1.61 -4.67
C LYS A 372 10.30 -2.71 -4.04
N GLY A 373 10.28 -2.83 -2.71
CA GLY A 373 9.44 -3.82 -2.01
C GLY A 373 7.96 -3.66 -2.34
N GLY A 374 7.39 -2.48 -2.09
CA GLY A 374 6.00 -2.16 -2.39
C GLY A 374 5.72 -2.08 -3.90
N CYS A 375 6.61 -1.38 -4.65
CA CYS A 375 6.46 -1.23 -6.10
C CYS A 375 6.53 -2.56 -6.87
N SER A 376 7.12 -3.62 -6.29
CA SER A 376 7.18 -4.95 -6.92
C SER A 376 5.80 -5.54 -7.22
N PHE A 377 4.74 -5.02 -6.59
CA PHE A 377 3.37 -5.36 -6.91
C PHE A 377 3.00 -5.03 -8.38
N TRP A 378 3.63 -4.01 -8.96
CA TRP A 378 3.50 -3.62 -10.37
C TRP A 378 4.59 -4.25 -11.27
N GLY A 379 5.30 -5.27 -10.79
CA GLY A 379 6.39 -5.91 -11.50
C GLY A 379 7.75 -5.29 -11.21
N LYS A 380 8.58 -5.06 -12.22
CA LYS A 380 9.91 -4.48 -12.03
C LYS A 380 9.82 -2.96 -11.92
N ALA A 381 9.58 -2.44 -10.71
CA ALA A 381 9.40 -1.02 -10.42
C ALA A 381 10.04 -0.63 -9.07
N GLY A 382 10.10 0.68 -8.77
CA GLY A 382 10.63 1.22 -7.50
C GLY A 382 12.14 1.15 -7.36
N SER A 383 12.85 1.08 -8.48
CA SER A 383 14.31 1.06 -8.54
C SER A 383 14.76 1.67 -9.88
N PHE A 384 16.01 2.14 -9.95
CA PHE A 384 16.61 2.61 -11.21
C PHE A 384 17.49 1.56 -11.91
N GLU A 385 17.25 0.29 -11.62
CA GLU A 385 17.88 -0.82 -12.36
C GLU A 385 17.39 -0.85 -13.80
N GLU A 386 18.28 -1.24 -14.74
CA GLU A 386 17.92 -1.40 -16.14
C GLU A 386 16.64 -2.25 -16.33
N GLY A 387 15.72 -1.77 -17.17
CA GLY A 387 14.45 -2.42 -17.45
C GLY A 387 13.37 -2.23 -16.38
N SER A 388 13.62 -1.44 -15.33
CA SER A 388 12.59 -1.07 -14.36
C SER A 388 11.62 -0.05 -14.95
N LEU A 389 10.35 -0.14 -14.57
CA LEU A 389 9.38 0.93 -14.80
C LEU A 389 9.88 2.18 -14.07
N PHE A 390 9.90 3.29 -14.82
CA PHE A 390 10.46 4.55 -14.33
C PHE A 390 9.37 5.41 -13.68
N ASP A 391 9.61 5.79 -12.46
CA ASP A 391 9.03 6.91 -11.76
C ASP A 391 10.04 7.43 -10.75
N ALA A 392 10.06 8.73 -10.51
CA ALA A 392 11.05 9.35 -9.66
C ALA A 392 10.48 10.53 -8.88
N VAL A 393 11.06 10.77 -7.72
CA VAL A 393 10.83 11.98 -6.92
C VAL A 393 12.15 12.74 -6.81
N VAL A 394 12.10 14.03 -7.11
CA VAL A 394 13.23 14.94 -6.93
C VAL A 394 13.03 15.71 -5.63
N ILE A 395 14.02 15.64 -4.75
CA ILE A 395 13.99 16.27 -3.43
C ILE A 395 15.04 17.38 -3.39
N ASP A 396 14.59 18.58 -3.08
CA ASP A 396 15.46 19.70 -2.77
C ASP A 396 15.74 19.69 -1.26
N ASP A 397 16.93 19.22 -0.88
CA ASP A 397 17.37 19.15 0.51
C ASP A 397 18.23 20.36 0.93
N ALA A 398 18.49 21.30 0.04
CA ALA A 398 19.30 22.48 0.32
C ALA A 398 18.82 23.26 1.56
N PRO A 399 17.50 23.49 1.77
CA PRO A 399 17.03 24.20 2.96
C PRO A 399 17.37 23.51 4.29
N LEU A 400 17.63 22.20 4.28
CA LEU A 400 18.03 21.45 5.48
C LEU A 400 19.49 21.69 5.88
N TRP A 401 20.34 22.08 4.92
CA TRP A 401 21.77 22.27 5.13
C TRP A 401 22.11 23.66 5.69
N ASP A 402 21.33 24.68 5.35
CA ASP A 402 21.54 26.05 5.77
C ASP A 402 21.54 26.23 7.30
N PHE A 403 20.82 25.36 8.02
CA PHE A 403 20.72 25.44 9.48
C PHE A 403 21.79 24.66 10.23
N ASN A 404 22.45 23.70 9.63
CA ASN A 404 23.22 22.72 10.39
C ASN A 404 24.68 22.58 9.97
N ASN A 405 25.11 23.19 8.87
CA ASN A 405 26.48 23.06 8.33
C ASN A 405 27.02 21.61 8.40
N ARG A 406 26.17 20.63 8.08
CA ARG A 406 26.45 19.20 8.26
C ARG A 406 26.88 18.56 6.97
N SER A 407 28.06 18.01 6.98
CA SER A 407 28.53 17.00 6.02
C SER A 407 27.99 15.61 6.42
N LEU A 408 26.69 15.38 6.30
CA LEU A 408 26.08 14.05 6.50
C LEU A 408 25.82 13.33 5.16
N ARG A 409 26.53 13.73 4.14
CA ARG A 409 26.54 13.05 2.84
C ARG A 409 27.54 11.91 2.82
#